data_a43956ca8806d9db9f8c2daae8a1aecd
#
_entry.id   a43956ca8806d9db9f8c2daae8a1aecd
#
_cell.length_a   1.000
_cell.length_b   1.000
_cell.length_c   1.000
_cell.angle_alpha   90.00
_cell.angle_beta   90.00
_cell.angle_gamma   90.00
#
_symmetry.space_group_name_H-M   'P 1'
#
loop_
_entity.id
_entity.type
_entity.pdbx_description
1 polymer ?
#
loop_
_entity_poly.entity_id
_entity_poly.type
_entity_poly.pdbx_seq_one_letter_code
_entity_poly.pdbx_strand_id
1 'polypeptide(L)'
;LNLIPSGLTDYSAVNDFQHTLHDQVASGQAEDTLIVAEFAPAWTAGRHTKPEDIPDSTVPIIHVDRAGSATWHGPGQVVIYPIVRLREPVDLYAWIRSVENGVLQTLRKEWGLPVERIEGRAGVWLRGSQGRDRKICAIGLKVARGATMHGIALNVAIDPAHAFSGIIPCGLT
;
A
#
# COMPACT_ATOMS: atom_id res chain seq x y z
N LEU A 1 -10.80 10.02 -11.86
CA LEU A 1 -11.00 8.81 -12.67
C LEU A 1 -10.67 7.56 -11.85
N ASN A 2 -11.42 6.47 -12.04
CA ASN A 2 -11.13 5.18 -11.39
C ASN A 2 -10.75 4.15 -12.46
N LEU A 3 -9.61 3.50 -12.29
CA LEU A 3 -9.14 2.43 -13.16
C LEU A 3 -9.12 1.12 -12.37
N ILE A 4 -9.96 0.16 -12.76
CA ILE A 4 -10.14 -1.13 -12.08
C ILE A 4 -9.93 -2.23 -13.11
N PRO A 5 -8.71 -2.82 -13.20
CA PRO A 5 -8.48 -3.97 -14.07
C PRO A 5 -9.35 -5.16 -13.66
N SER A 6 -9.71 -5.99 -14.62
CA SER A 6 -10.41 -7.25 -14.35
C SER A 6 -9.40 -8.35 -14.03
N GLY A 7 -9.64 -9.09 -12.93
CA GLY A 7 -8.81 -10.21 -12.49
C GLY A 7 -7.45 -9.82 -11.93
N LEU A 8 -6.57 -10.81 -11.76
CA LEU A 8 -5.22 -10.61 -11.24
C LEU A 8 -4.34 -9.92 -12.30
N THR A 9 -3.62 -8.88 -11.87
CA THR A 9 -2.75 -8.10 -12.73
C THR A 9 -1.27 -8.37 -12.41
N ASP A 10 -0.41 -8.15 -13.41
CA ASP A 10 1.04 -8.15 -13.21
C ASP A 10 1.46 -6.88 -12.47
N TYR A 11 2.26 -7.05 -11.39
CA TYR A 11 2.70 -5.94 -10.56
C TYR A 11 3.57 -4.95 -11.33
N SER A 12 4.52 -5.44 -12.13
CA SER A 12 5.46 -4.58 -12.87
C SER A 12 4.74 -3.73 -13.90
N ALA A 13 3.78 -4.32 -14.62
CA ALA A 13 2.99 -3.59 -15.61
C ALA A 13 2.18 -2.44 -14.97
N VAL A 14 1.54 -2.68 -13.80
CA VAL A 14 0.81 -1.62 -13.08
C VAL A 14 1.78 -0.60 -12.47
N ASN A 15 2.96 -1.04 -12.02
CA ASN A 15 3.98 -0.13 -11.51
C ASN A 15 4.48 0.84 -12.60
N ASP A 16 4.76 0.35 -13.80
CA ASP A 16 5.18 1.19 -14.93
C ASP A 16 4.06 2.14 -15.36
N PHE A 17 2.83 1.63 -15.39
CA PHE A 17 1.66 2.44 -15.69
C PHE A 17 1.45 3.56 -14.67
N GLN A 18 1.56 3.28 -13.36
CA GLN A 18 1.41 4.33 -12.35
C GLN A 18 2.48 5.41 -12.46
N HIS A 19 3.73 5.07 -12.83
CA HIS A 19 4.79 6.06 -13.08
C HIS A 19 4.43 6.99 -14.23
N THR A 20 3.96 6.42 -15.35
CA THR A 20 3.52 7.20 -16.51
C THR A 20 2.35 8.13 -16.14
N LEU A 21 1.35 7.60 -15.44
CA LEU A 21 0.18 8.36 -15.01
C LEU A 21 0.57 9.46 -14.01
N HIS A 22 1.47 9.15 -13.06
CA HIS A 22 1.98 10.14 -12.11
C HIS A 22 2.63 11.33 -12.84
N ASP A 23 3.43 11.08 -13.87
CA ASP A 23 4.07 12.14 -14.65
C ASP A 23 3.03 13.04 -15.34
N GLN A 24 1.97 12.44 -15.85
CA GLN A 24 0.87 13.17 -16.48
C GLN A 24 0.05 13.98 -15.46
N VAL A 25 -0.27 13.40 -14.30
CA VAL A 25 -1.00 14.10 -13.21
C VAL A 25 -0.15 15.24 -12.65
N ALA A 26 1.14 14.98 -12.37
CA ALA A 26 2.05 15.99 -11.84
C ALA A 26 2.24 17.18 -12.79
N SER A 27 2.19 16.95 -14.11
CA SER A 27 2.28 18.02 -15.13
C SER A 27 0.93 18.66 -15.50
N GLY A 28 -0.19 18.13 -14.93
CA GLY A 28 -1.54 18.62 -15.26
C GLY A 28 -2.09 18.13 -16.60
N GLN A 29 -1.48 17.11 -17.20
CA GLN A 29 -1.93 16.48 -18.44
C GLN A 29 -2.99 15.40 -18.23
N ALA A 30 -3.14 14.91 -16.99
CA ALA A 30 -4.18 13.98 -16.60
C ALA A 30 -4.85 14.42 -15.29
N GLU A 31 -6.09 13.97 -15.10
CA GLU A 31 -6.85 14.20 -13.88
C GLU A 31 -6.39 13.26 -12.76
N ASP A 32 -6.70 13.64 -11.51
CA ASP A 32 -6.55 12.78 -10.33
C ASP A 32 -7.22 11.43 -10.57
N THR A 33 -6.49 10.36 -10.33
CA THR A 33 -6.91 9.00 -10.70
C THR A 33 -6.66 8.02 -9.57
N LEU A 34 -7.61 7.12 -9.32
CA LEU A 34 -7.44 5.95 -8.47
C LEU A 34 -7.18 4.73 -9.35
N ILE A 35 -6.07 4.02 -9.10
CA ILE A 35 -5.84 2.68 -9.62
C ILE A 35 -6.23 1.72 -8.51
N VAL A 36 -7.15 0.80 -8.79
CA VAL A 36 -7.56 -0.26 -7.87
C VAL A 36 -7.24 -1.59 -8.52
N ALA A 37 -6.40 -2.40 -7.89
CA ALA A 37 -5.93 -3.65 -8.48
C ALA A 37 -5.85 -4.77 -7.44
N GLU A 38 -5.96 -5.99 -7.91
CA GLU A 38 -5.55 -7.21 -7.25
C GLU A 38 -4.42 -7.84 -8.07
N PHE A 39 -3.33 -8.22 -7.44
CA PHE A 39 -2.13 -8.68 -8.14
C PHE A 39 -2.01 -10.21 -8.19
N ALA A 40 -1.35 -10.72 -9.22
CA ALA A 40 -0.68 -12.01 -9.12
C ALA A 40 0.39 -11.92 -8.00
N PRO A 41 0.76 -13.04 -7.33
CA PRO A 41 1.71 -13.00 -6.23
C PRO A 41 3.00 -12.26 -6.58
N ALA A 42 3.33 -11.22 -5.82
CA ALA A 42 4.51 -10.38 -6.01
C ALA A 42 5.08 -9.91 -4.66
N TRP A 43 6.39 -9.99 -4.50
CA TRP A 43 7.11 -9.46 -3.34
C TRP A 43 7.82 -8.19 -3.73
N THR A 44 7.62 -7.13 -2.96
CA THR A 44 8.20 -5.82 -3.26
C THR A 44 9.04 -5.30 -2.11
N ALA A 45 10.19 -4.70 -2.43
CA ALA A 45 11.08 -4.02 -1.50
C ALA A 45 10.97 -2.51 -1.68
N GLY A 46 10.51 -1.79 -0.67
CA GLY A 46 10.49 -0.33 -0.63
C GLY A 46 11.86 0.24 -0.25
N ARG A 47 11.95 1.58 -0.19
CA ARG A 47 13.21 2.32 0.03
C ARG A 47 13.87 2.10 1.40
N HIS A 48 13.14 1.61 2.38
CA HIS A 48 13.63 1.35 3.74
C HIS A 48 13.86 -0.14 4.01
N THR A 49 13.80 -0.97 2.97
CA THR A 49 14.05 -2.41 3.11
C THR A 49 15.52 -2.65 3.45
N LYS A 50 15.73 -3.45 4.47
CA LYS A 50 17.05 -3.89 4.92
C LYS A 50 17.26 -5.36 4.54
N PRO A 51 18.52 -5.84 4.44
CA PRO A 51 18.79 -7.25 4.14
C PRO A 51 18.08 -8.22 5.09
N GLU A 52 18.00 -7.88 6.36
CA GLU A 52 17.34 -8.69 7.38
C GLU A 52 15.81 -8.81 7.19
N ASP A 53 15.20 -7.89 6.42
CA ASP A 53 13.77 -7.95 6.10
C ASP A 53 13.44 -9.02 5.05
N ILE A 54 14.47 -9.58 4.39
CA ILE A 54 14.35 -10.61 3.34
C ILE A 54 15.27 -11.78 3.70
N PRO A 55 14.97 -12.56 4.74
CA PRO A 55 15.82 -13.65 5.18
C PRO A 55 15.91 -14.79 4.15
N ASP A 56 14.91 -14.95 3.31
CA ASP A 56 14.94 -15.93 2.22
C ASP A 56 15.37 -15.25 0.91
N SER A 57 16.63 -15.44 0.53
CA SER A 57 17.20 -14.87 -0.70
C SER A 57 16.64 -15.47 -1.99
N THR A 58 15.82 -16.52 -1.92
CA THR A 58 15.17 -17.14 -3.09
C THR A 58 13.88 -16.45 -3.49
N VAL A 59 13.32 -15.59 -2.63
CA VAL A 59 12.12 -14.81 -2.93
C VAL A 59 12.40 -13.81 -4.06
N PRO A 60 11.65 -13.83 -5.16
CA PRO A 60 11.84 -12.91 -6.28
C PRO A 60 11.35 -11.51 -5.91
N ILE A 61 12.25 -10.65 -5.49
CA ILE A 61 11.95 -9.30 -5.00
C ILE A 61 11.95 -8.27 -6.14
N ILE A 62 10.88 -7.50 -6.25
CA ILE A 62 10.77 -6.33 -7.11
C ILE A 62 11.11 -5.08 -6.26
N HIS A 63 12.20 -4.39 -6.60
CA HIS A 63 12.57 -3.13 -5.94
C HIS A 63 11.72 -1.98 -6.45
N VAL A 64 11.13 -1.21 -5.53
CA VAL A 64 10.23 -0.10 -5.84
C VAL A 64 10.56 1.13 -4.99
N ASP A 65 10.11 2.29 -5.45
CA ASP A 65 10.47 3.57 -4.84
C ASP A 65 9.46 4.11 -3.80
N ARG A 66 8.51 3.28 -3.35
CA ARG A 66 7.61 3.62 -2.24
C ARG A 66 8.34 3.69 -0.90
N ALA A 67 7.74 4.36 0.07
CA ALA A 67 8.15 4.27 1.46
C ALA A 67 7.91 2.87 2.05
N GLY A 68 8.53 2.60 3.19
CA GLY A 68 8.41 1.34 3.91
C GLY A 68 9.39 0.27 3.45
N SER A 69 9.30 -0.91 4.07
CA SER A 69 10.16 -2.07 3.86
C SER A 69 9.52 -3.11 2.91
N ALA A 70 9.95 -4.37 3.01
CA ALA A 70 9.43 -5.47 2.22
C ALA A 70 7.95 -5.73 2.49
N THR A 71 7.20 -6.10 1.47
CA THR A 71 5.81 -6.55 1.56
C THR A 71 5.47 -7.50 0.43
N TRP A 72 4.34 -8.18 0.58
CA TRP A 72 3.74 -9.04 -0.43
C TRP A 72 2.45 -8.41 -0.96
N HIS A 73 2.16 -8.66 -2.24
CA HIS A 73 0.90 -8.38 -2.88
C HIS A 73 0.41 -9.65 -3.59
N GLY A 74 -0.90 -9.91 -3.59
CA GLY A 74 -1.43 -11.08 -4.25
C GLY A 74 -2.92 -11.28 -4.01
N PRO A 75 -3.46 -12.45 -4.40
CA PRO A 75 -4.88 -12.77 -4.30
C PRO A 75 -5.43 -12.56 -2.89
N GLY A 76 -6.61 -11.95 -2.80
CA GLY A 76 -7.26 -11.60 -1.54
C GLY A 76 -6.80 -10.27 -0.93
N GLN A 77 -5.90 -9.52 -1.60
CA GLN A 77 -5.47 -8.20 -1.19
C GLN A 77 -5.89 -7.14 -2.22
N VAL A 78 -6.67 -6.16 -1.79
CA VAL A 78 -7.03 -5.00 -2.63
C VAL A 78 -5.98 -3.92 -2.48
N VAL A 79 -5.36 -3.54 -3.58
CA VAL A 79 -4.37 -2.45 -3.63
C VAL A 79 -5.00 -1.24 -4.29
N ILE A 80 -4.81 -0.07 -3.66
CA ILE A 80 -5.36 1.20 -4.15
C ILE A 80 -4.22 2.22 -4.23
N TYR A 81 -3.95 2.72 -5.43
CA TYR A 81 -2.98 3.77 -5.70
C TYR A 81 -3.72 5.07 -6.05
N PRO A 82 -3.84 6.01 -5.11
CA PRO A 82 -4.31 7.35 -5.42
C PRO A 82 -3.19 8.15 -6.08
N ILE A 83 -3.29 8.36 -7.38
CA ILE A 83 -2.39 9.21 -8.14
C ILE A 83 -3.07 10.59 -8.22
N VAL A 84 -2.74 11.46 -7.30
CA VAL A 84 -3.45 12.73 -7.12
C VAL A 84 -2.47 13.89 -6.92
N ARG A 85 -2.83 15.06 -7.40
CA ARG A 85 -2.08 16.29 -7.16
C ARG A 85 -2.45 16.88 -5.81
N LEU A 86 -1.47 17.02 -4.94
CA LEU A 86 -1.66 17.61 -3.62
C LEU A 86 -1.69 19.15 -3.73
N ARG A 87 -2.45 19.78 -2.85
CA ARG A 87 -2.47 21.24 -2.73
C ARG A 87 -1.20 21.73 -2.02
N GLU A 88 -0.69 22.85 -2.46
CA GLU A 88 0.43 23.51 -1.79
C GLU A 88 -0.04 24.34 -0.58
N PRO A 89 0.73 24.39 0.52
CA PRO A 89 1.97 23.63 0.74
C PRO A 89 1.67 22.13 0.97
N VAL A 90 2.51 21.26 0.42
CA VAL A 90 2.31 19.81 0.55
C VAL A 90 2.52 19.37 1.99
N ASP A 91 1.46 18.83 2.59
CA ASP A 91 1.50 18.18 3.90
C ASP A 91 1.31 16.67 3.77
N LEU A 92 2.43 15.94 3.73
CA LEU A 92 2.44 14.48 3.60
C LEU A 92 1.77 13.78 4.79
N TYR A 93 1.94 14.30 6.00
CA TYR A 93 1.32 13.69 7.19
C TYR A 93 -0.19 13.85 7.17
N ALA A 94 -0.69 15.05 6.81
CA ALA A 94 -2.13 15.27 6.65
C ALA A 94 -2.72 14.37 5.56
N TRP A 95 -1.99 14.17 4.44
CA TRP A 95 -2.39 13.26 3.39
C TRP A 95 -2.49 11.80 3.88
N ILE A 96 -1.45 11.27 4.53
CA ILE A 96 -1.46 9.93 5.10
C ILE A 96 -2.63 9.77 6.08
N ARG A 97 -2.85 10.74 6.96
CA ARG A 97 -3.96 10.73 7.92
C ARG A 97 -5.33 10.73 7.24
N SER A 98 -5.47 11.44 6.13
CA SER A 98 -6.72 11.45 5.34
C SER A 98 -6.98 10.09 4.72
N VAL A 99 -5.97 9.44 4.15
CA VAL A 99 -6.06 8.08 3.60
C VAL A 99 -6.42 7.07 4.70
N GLU A 100 -5.71 7.10 5.85
CA GLU A 100 -6.03 6.25 7.01
C GLU A 100 -7.46 6.44 7.50
N ASN A 101 -7.92 7.70 7.59
CA ASN A 101 -9.28 8.01 8.02
C ASN A 101 -10.34 7.44 7.06
N GLY A 102 -10.11 7.56 5.75
CA GLY A 102 -10.99 6.97 4.74
C GLY A 102 -11.15 5.47 4.94
N VAL A 103 -10.03 4.75 5.07
CA VAL A 103 -10.04 3.29 5.33
C VAL A 103 -10.72 2.96 6.65
N LEU A 104 -10.38 3.67 7.75
CA LEU A 104 -10.99 3.45 9.06
C LEU A 104 -12.51 3.62 9.03
N GLN A 105 -12.99 4.72 8.44
CA GLN A 105 -14.43 4.99 8.36
C GLN A 105 -15.14 3.93 7.54
N THR A 106 -14.60 3.53 6.39
CA THR A 106 -15.17 2.49 5.55
C THR A 106 -15.26 1.17 6.29
N LEU A 107 -14.17 0.70 6.89
CA LEU A 107 -14.14 -0.59 7.58
C LEU A 107 -15.06 -0.63 8.80
N ARG A 108 -15.17 0.48 9.55
CA ARG A 108 -16.06 0.58 10.69
C ARG A 108 -17.53 0.66 10.29
N LYS A 109 -17.85 1.50 9.30
CA LYS A 109 -19.23 1.78 8.91
C LYS A 109 -19.85 0.64 8.11
N GLU A 110 -19.11 0.10 7.12
CA GLU A 110 -19.66 -0.87 6.19
C GLU A 110 -19.53 -2.32 6.72
N TRP A 111 -18.51 -2.61 7.54
CA TRP A 111 -18.26 -3.97 8.05
C TRP A 111 -18.23 -4.10 9.56
N GLY A 112 -18.45 -3.02 10.31
CA GLY A 112 -18.47 -3.06 11.78
C GLY A 112 -17.14 -3.48 12.42
N LEU A 113 -16.00 -3.38 11.71
CA LEU A 113 -14.72 -3.85 12.21
C LEU A 113 -14.13 -2.87 13.24
N PRO A 114 -13.63 -3.35 14.39
CA PRO A 114 -13.05 -2.51 15.43
C PRO A 114 -11.59 -2.14 15.09
N VAL A 115 -11.39 -1.53 13.93
CA VAL A 115 -10.07 -1.13 13.45
C VAL A 115 -9.66 0.22 14.02
N GLU A 116 -8.35 0.44 14.18
CA GLU A 116 -7.79 1.68 14.71
C GLU A 116 -6.42 2.00 14.12
N ARG A 117 -5.92 3.19 14.41
CA ARG A 117 -4.52 3.57 14.21
C ARG A 117 -3.73 3.26 15.47
N ILE A 118 -2.48 2.85 15.28
CA ILE A 118 -1.52 2.70 16.38
C ILE A 118 -0.46 3.79 16.22
N GLU A 119 -0.22 4.54 17.26
CA GLU A 119 0.77 5.61 17.25
C GLU A 119 2.16 5.06 16.89
N GLY A 120 2.87 5.75 16.00
CA GLY A 120 4.18 5.33 15.49
C GLY A 120 4.16 4.18 14.48
N ARG A 121 2.99 3.60 14.18
CA ARG A 121 2.85 2.45 13.26
C ARG A 121 1.87 2.79 12.14
N ALA A 122 2.39 3.22 10.99
CA ALA A 122 1.55 3.55 9.83
C ALA A 122 0.65 2.39 9.39
N GLY A 123 -0.59 2.73 8.97
CA GLY A 123 -1.59 1.78 8.53
C GLY A 123 -2.79 1.66 9.46
N VAL A 124 -3.67 0.73 9.12
CA VAL A 124 -4.89 0.44 9.89
C VAL A 124 -4.80 -0.94 10.50
N TRP A 125 -5.18 -1.06 11.77
CA TRP A 125 -4.90 -2.22 12.60
C TRP A 125 -6.14 -2.74 13.31
N LEU A 126 -6.16 -4.05 13.53
CA LEU A 126 -7.04 -4.71 14.51
C LEU A 126 -6.21 -5.00 15.75
N ARG A 127 -6.66 -4.52 16.93
CA ARG A 127 -6.02 -4.87 18.19
C ARG A 127 -6.19 -6.35 18.47
N GLY A 128 -5.08 -6.99 18.78
CA GLY A 128 -5.06 -8.36 19.22
C GLY A 128 -4.97 -8.48 20.74
N SER A 129 -5.39 -9.62 21.27
CA SER A 129 -5.12 -9.95 22.66
C SER A 129 -3.62 -10.11 22.88
N GLN A 130 -3.12 -9.70 24.05
CA GLN A 130 -1.70 -9.83 24.43
C GLN A 130 -0.72 -9.13 23.47
N GLY A 131 -1.13 -8.00 22.84
CA GLY A 131 -0.27 -7.20 21.97
C GLY A 131 -0.02 -7.79 20.58
N ARG A 132 -0.74 -8.84 20.18
CA ARG A 132 -0.66 -9.41 18.82
C ARG A 132 -1.56 -8.64 17.85
N ASP A 133 -1.22 -7.38 17.62
CA ASP A 133 -1.95 -6.56 16.67
C ASP A 133 -1.80 -7.08 15.24
N ARG A 134 -2.88 -6.98 14.45
CA ARG A 134 -2.91 -7.39 13.05
C ARG A 134 -3.08 -6.17 12.15
N LYS A 135 -2.16 -5.95 11.24
CA LYS A 135 -2.28 -4.89 10.24
C LYS A 135 -3.26 -5.33 9.15
N ILE A 136 -4.41 -4.69 9.09
CA ILE A 136 -5.42 -4.97 8.06
C ILE A 136 -5.15 -4.16 6.78
N CYS A 137 -4.60 -2.95 6.92
CA CYS A 137 -4.23 -2.12 5.78
C CYS A 137 -2.82 -1.58 5.96
N ALA A 138 -1.94 -1.88 5.02
CA ALA A 138 -0.62 -1.28 4.91
C ALA A 138 -0.69 0.02 4.11
N ILE A 139 0.23 0.97 4.41
CA ILE A 139 0.39 2.23 3.69
C ILE A 139 1.85 2.38 3.31
N GLY A 140 2.11 2.58 2.02
CA GLY A 140 3.44 2.86 1.49
C GLY A 140 3.32 3.84 0.32
N LEU A 141 3.48 5.12 0.60
CA LEU A 141 3.31 6.23 -0.34
C LEU A 141 4.65 6.79 -0.81
N LYS A 142 4.62 7.48 -1.94
CA LYS A 142 5.65 8.41 -2.39
C LYS A 142 4.95 9.68 -2.87
N VAL A 143 5.57 10.84 -2.62
CA VAL A 143 5.18 12.12 -3.21
C VAL A 143 6.38 12.65 -3.99
N ALA A 144 6.16 13.01 -5.23
CA ALA A 144 7.15 13.65 -6.09
C ALA A 144 6.46 14.67 -6.99
N ARG A 145 7.09 15.80 -7.22
CA ARG A 145 6.55 16.89 -8.05
C ARG A 145 5.12 17.31 -7.69
N GLY A 146 4.78 17.29 -6.39
CA GLY A 146 3.45 17.65 -5.88
C GLY A 146 2.35 16.61 -6.13
N ALA A 147 2.67 15.43 -6.67
CA ALA A 147 1.70 14.36 -6.90
C ALA A 147 2.09 13.07 -6.14
N THR A 148 1.09 12.25 -5.82
CA THR A 148 1.24 11.00 -5.06
C THR A 148 1.46 9.81 -5.98
N MET A 149 2.14 8.79 -5.48
CA MET A 149 2.30 7.46 -6.08
C MET A 149 2.19 6.38 -5.02
N HIS A 150 1.99 5.15 -5.48
CA HIS A 150 1.71 4.01 -4.61
C HIS A 150 0.50 4.30 -3.72
N GLY A 151 0.35 3.64 -2.58
CA GLY A 151 -0.84 3.88 -1.78
C GLY A 151 -1.03 2.88 -0.65
N ILE A 152 -2.13 2.17 -0.69
CA ILE A 152 -2.54 1.24 0.36
C ILE A 152 -2.70 -0.17 -0.19
N ALA A 153 -2.54 -1.14 0.71
CA ALA A 153 -2.82 -2.55 0.49
C ALA A 153 -3.72 -3.06 1.62
N LEU A 154 -4.98 -3.35 1.29
CA LEU A 154 -6.00 -3.83 2.22
C LEU A 154 -6.10 -5.35 2.14
N ASN A 155 -5.83 -6.02 3.25
CA ASN A 155 -5.96 -7.46 3.37
C ASN A 155 -7.43 -7.84 3.59
N VAL A 156 -8.03 -8.51 2.62
CA VAL A 156 -9.45 -8.89 2.63
C VAL A 156 -9.61 -10.39 2.90
N ALA A 157 -8.92 -11.23 2.13
CA ALA A 157 -9.06 -12.69 2.18
C ALA A 157 -7.70 -13.39 1.94
N ILE A 158 -6.61 -12.85 2.51
CA ILE A 158 -5.29 -13.46 2.41
C ILE A 158 -5.08 -14.56 3.46
N ASP A 159 -4.22 -15.53 3.15
CA ASP A 159 -3.56 -16.37 4.15
C ASP A 159 -2.23 -15.71 4.55
N PRO A 160 -2.13 -15.06 5.74
CA PRO A 160 -0.93 -14.32 6.11
C PRO A 160 0.32 -15.19 6.24
N ALA A 161 0.17 -16.45 6.64
CA ALA A 161 1.29 -17.36 6.81
C ALA A 161 1.94 -17.70 5.47
N HIS A 162 1.14 -17.80 4.41
CA HIS A 162 1.63 -18.06 3.05
C HIS A 162 2.08 -16.76 2.36
N ALA A 163 1.27 -15.70 2.46
CA ALA A 163 1.50 -14.43 1.78
C ALA A 163 2.82 -13.76 2.16
N PHE A 164 3.20 -13.79 3.45
CA PHE A 164 4.40 -13.12 3.94
C PHE A 164 5.56 -14.09 4.24
N SER A 165 5.47 -15.34 3.77
CA SER A 165 6.58 -16.29 3.91
C SER A 165 7.85 -15.76 3.22
N GLY A 166 9.00 -15.92 3.86
CA GLY A 166 10.29 -15.50 3.32
C GLY A 166 10.64 -14.01 3.47
N ILE A 167 9.73 -13.20 4.04
CA ILE A 167 9.98 -11.79 4.34
C ILE A 167 9.53 -11.43 5.77
N ILE A 168 10.11 -10.36 6.32
CA ILE A 168 9.63 -9.70 7.53
C ILE A 168 8.86 -8.45 7.09
N PRO A 169 7.51 -8.50 7.01
CA PRO A 169 6.74 -7.43 6.41
C PRO A 169 6.79 -6.17 7.27
N CYS A 170 7.14 -5.05 6.68
CA CYS A 170 7.15 -3.73 7.33
C CYS A 170 8.05 -3.65 8.58
N GLY A 171 9.08 -4.51 8.71
CA GLY A 171 9.94 -4.56 9.90
C GLY A 171 9.19 -4.97 11.19
N LEU A 172 8.09 -5.70 11.06
CA LEU A 172 7.34 -6.25 12.19
C LEU A 172 7.97 -7.60 12.59
N THR A 173 8.62 -7.64 13.74
CA THR A 173 9.09 -8.88 14.42
C THR A 173 7.97 -9.49 15.24
#